data_f3948e434d8030262a47a2a8e3b7d3c4
#
_entry.id   f3948e434d8030262a47a2a8e3b7d3c4
#
_cell.length_a   1.000
_cell.length_b   1.000
_cell.length_c   1.000
_cell.angle_alpha   90.00
_cell.angle_beta   90.00
_cell.angle_gamma   90.00
#
_symmetry.space_group_name_H-M   'P 1'
#
loop_
_entity.id
_entity.type
_entity.pdbx_description
1 polymer ?
#
loop_
_entity_poly.entity_id
_entity_poly.type
_entity_poly.pdbx_seq_one_letter_code
_entity_poly.pdbx_strand_id
1 'polypeptide(L)'
;MKIKEENNGTRTVILGKIPMCGNPESDDPHGYPVLNNVWEFKMGIYPRALWVAVGANPDDLNKLFPDGDTNGDPFMEMDPTDDGIVDEVERKIPTPYGGILIRYNNANDINFDSAAHECGHASFAFFRYINSVISGDTEETFCYLLGYLAKCCEFVKKQFK
;
A
#
# COMPACT_ATOMS: atom_id res chain seq x y z
N MET A 1 13.40 -7.74 7.74
CA MET A 1 12.24 -6.84 7.86
C MET A 1 12.30 -6.16 9.22
N LYS A 2 12.34 -4.84 9.26
CA LYS A 2 12.35 -4.08 10.51
C LYS A 2 11.06 -3.27 10.59
N ILE A 3 10.38 -3.34 11.72
CA ILE A 3 9.23 -2.49 12.03
C ILE A 3 9.75 -1.39 12.93
N LYS A 4 9.56 -0.13 12.52
CA LYS A 4 9.68 1.00 13.44
C LYS A 4 8.28 1.40 13.87
N GLU A 5 8.01 1.31 15.17
CA GLU A 5 6.85 1.97 15.77
C GLU A 5 7.31 3.38 16.14
N GLU A 6 6.74 4.36 15.52
CA GLU A 6 6.89 5.76 15.95
C GLU A 6 5.75 6.12 16.88
N ASN A 7 6.02 6.97 17.87
CA ASN A 7 5.13 7.30 19.00
C ASN A 7 3.76 7.89 18.65
N ASN A 8 3.42 7.97 17.40
CA ASN A 8 2.17 8.51 16.89
C ASN A 8 1.35 7.51 16.06
N GLY A 9 1.66 6.20 16.20
CA GLY A 9 0.86 5.14 15.62
C GLY A 9 1.05 4.86 14.10
N THR A 10 1.95 5.51 13.24
CA THR A 10 2.28 5.03 11.89
C THR A 10 3.31 3.94 11.95
N ARG A 11 2.97 2.86 11.34
CA ARG A 11 3.92 1.78 11.18
C ARG A 11 4.56 1.90 9.80
N THR A 12 5.77 2.49 9.74
CA THR A 12 6.58 2.38 8.54
C THR A 12 7.25 1.02 8.53
N VAL A 13 6.90 0.18 7.60
CA VAL A 13 7.55 -1.11 7.42
C VAL A 13 8.68 -0.97 6.41
N ILE A 14 9.91 -1.12 6.88
CA ILE A 14 11.07 -1.22 6.01
C ILE A 14 11.27 -2.70 5.71
N LEU A 15 10.96 -3.10 4.50
CA LEU A 15 11.27 -4.45 4.03
C LEU A 15 12.76 -4.53 3.76
N GLY A 16 13.43 -5.52 4.35
CA GLY A 16 14.84 -5.81 4.08
C GLY A 16 15.08 -6.09 2.61
N LYS A 17 16.33 -6.12 2.18
CA LYS A 17 16.77 -6.26 0.78
C LYS A 17 15.92 -7.23 -0.03
N ILE A 18 15.01 -6.68 -0.79
CA ILE A 18 14.34 -7.36 -1.89
C ILE A 18 14.97 -6.77 -3.16
N PRO A 19 15.58 -7.58 -4.01
CA PRO A 19 16.52 -7.09 -5.03
C PRO A 19 15.95 -6.15 -6.07
N MET A 20 14.65 -5.93 -6.14
CA MET A 20 14.04 -5.14 -7.22
C MET A 20 13.08 -4.03 -6.79
N CYS A 21 12.64 -4.00 -5.55
CA CYS A 21 11.59 -3.07 -5.14
C CYS A 21 11.76 -2.67 -3.68
N GLY A 22 12.64 -1.83 -3.32
CA GLY A 22 12.67 -1.33 -1.95
C GLY A 22 14.03 -0.76 -1.56
N ASN A 23 14.02 0.41 -1.02
CA ASN A 23 15.18 0.94 -0.33
C ASN A 23 15.01 0.63 1.16
N PRO A 24 15.76 -0.35 1.72
CA PRO A 24 15.66 -0.71 3.13
C PRO A 24 16.18 0.38 4.08
N GLU A 25 16.80 1.43 3.55
CA GLU A 25 17.49 2.45 4.34
C GLU A 25 16.81 3.82 4.31
N SER A 26 15.66 3.97 3.66
CA SER A 26 14.94 5.23 3.76
C SER A 26 14.24 5.29 5.11
N ASP A 27 15.00 5.66 6.12
CA ASP A 27 14.47 6.21 7.35
C ASP A 27 13.81 7.54 7.01
N ASP A 28 12.50 7.56 6.85
CA ASP A 28 11.78 8.81 6.96
C ASP A 28 11.17 8.88 8.36
N PRO A 29 11.79 9.59 9.28
CA PRO A 29 11.32 9.70 10.65
C PRO A 29 10.24 10.77 10.83
N HIS A 30 9.77 11.39 9.75
CA HIS A 30 8.99 12.60 9.84
C HIS A 30 7.49 12.33 9.90
N GLY A 31 7.00 12.23 11.11
CA GLY A 31 5.72 12.73 11.58
C GLY A 31 4.49 12.60 10.70
N TYR A 32 4.26 11.42 10.10
CA TYR A 32 2.95 11.14 9.56
C TYR A 32 1.93 11.11 10.68
N PRO A 33 0.73 11.64 10.44
CA PRO A 33 -0.38 11.19 11.25
C PRO A 33 -0.52 9.70 11.00
N VAL A 34 -0.33 8.95 12.04
CA VAL A 34 -0.25 7.53 11.97
C VAL A 34 -1.55 6.98 12.38
N LEU A 35 -2.05 6.24 11.44
CA LEU A 35 -3.34 5.66 11.57
C LEU A 35 -3.17 4.23 12.05
N ASN A 36 -3.99 3.87 13.02
CA ASN A 36 -4.14 2.47 13.36
C ASN A 36 -4.57 1.70 12.11
N ASN A 37 -4.00 0.52 11.93
CA ASN A 37 -4.37 -0.39 10.86
C ASN A 37 -4.04 0.06 9.41
N VAL A 38 -3.12 1.00 9.25
CA VAL A 38 -2.55 1.38 7.95
C VAL A 38 -1.04 1.21 7.99
N TRP A 39 -0.48 0.54 6.99
CA TRP A 39 0.96 0.33 6.83
C TRP A 39 1.45 0.98 5.55
N GLU A 40 2.53 1.73 5.63
CA GLU A 40 3.20 2.31 4.48
C GLU A 40 4.44 1.49 4.11
N PHE A 41 4.57 1.19 2.83
CA PHE A 41 5.74 0.55 2.25
C PHE A 41 6.34 1.48 1.21
N LYS A 42 7.59 1.85 1.39
CA LYS A 42 8.32 2.63 0.39
C LYS A 42 8.82 1.72 -0.72
N MET A 43 8.54 2.11 -1.96
CA MET A 43 8.91 1.37 -3.15
C MET A 43 10.23 1.94 -3.69
N GLY A 44 11.35 1.21 -3.56
CA GLY A 44 12.68 1.78 -3.81
C GLY A 44 12.92 2.33 -5.21
N ILE A 45 12.49 1.61 -6.25
CA ILE A 45 12.68 2.04 -7.65
C ILE A 45 11.50 2.83 -8.21
N TYR A 46 10.34 2.76 -7.57
CA TYR A 46 9.17 3.54 -7.92
C TYR A 46 9.04 4.70 -6.93
N PRO A 47 8.96 5.95 -7.39
CA PRO A 47 8.81 7.11 -6.49
C PRO A 47 7.37 7.22 -6.00
N ARG A 48 6.82 6.13 -5.53
CA ARG A 48 5.46 5.98 -5.02
C ARG A 48 5.45 4.99 -3.86
N ALA A 49 4.50 5.14 -2.98
CA ALA A 49 4.31 4.22 -1.86
C ALA A 49 3.23 3.18 -2.16
N LEU A 50 3.27 2.08 -1.42
CA LEU A 50 2.12 1.21 -1.21
C LEU A 50 1.63 1.42 0.22
N TRP A 51 0.33 1.66 0.37
CA TRP A 51 -0.36 1.57 1.66
C TRP A 51 -1.27 0.36 1.68
N VAL A 52 -1.25 -0.36 2.78
CA VAL A 52 -2.19 -1.47 3.04
C VAL A 52 -2.96 -1.13 4.30
N ALA A 53 -4.27 -1.07 4.21
CA ALA A 53 -5.18 -0.77 5.30
C ALA A 53 -6.10 -1.95 5.59
N VAL A 54 -6.29 -2.27 6.87
CA VAL A 54 -7.14 -3.38 7.30
C VAL A 54 -8.08 -2.89 8.39
N GLY A 55 -9.38 -2.83 8.08
CA GLY A 55 -10.38 -2.31 9.01
C GLY A 55 -10.11 -0.88 9.46
N ALA A 56 -9.52 -0.05 8.58
CA ALA A 56 -9.20 1.33 8.88
C ALA A 56 -10.46 2.19 8.88
N ASN A 57 -10.49 3.14 9.80
CA ASN A 57 -11.60 4.10 9.89
C ASN A 57 -11.55 5.06 8.67
N PRO A 58 -12.66 5.26 7.94
CA PRO A 58 -12.72 6.20 6.83
C PRO A 58 -12.30 7.62 7.17
N ASP A 59 -12.67 8.13 8.35
CA ASP A 59 -12.27 9.47 8.79
C ASP A 59 -10.74 9.61 8.91
N ASP A 60 -10.08 8.55 9.33
CA ASP A 60 -8.63 8.50 9.39
C ASP A 60 -8.01 8.46 7.99
N LEU A 61 -8.56 7.68 7.09
CA LEU A 61 -8.11 7.65 5.69
C LEU A 61 -8.29 9.01 5.01
N ASN A 62 -9.40 9.71 5.27
CA ASN A 62 -9.66 11.04 4.75
C ASN A 62 -8.69 12.12 5.30
N LYS A 63 -8.15 11.92 6.50
CA LYS A 63 -7.08 12.78 7.04
C LYS A 63 -5.74 12.51 6.36
N LEU A 64 -5.42 11.24 6.11
CA LEU A 64 -4.17 10.86 5.47
C LEU A 64 -4.17 11.21 3.98
N PHE A 65 -5.28 10.96 3.31
CA PHE A 65 -5.48 11.16 1.87
C PHE A 65 -6.62 12.17 1.63
N PRO A 66 -6.37 13.46 1.82
CA PRO A 66 -7.44 14.47 1.78
C PRO A 66 -8.03 14.70 0.39
N ASP A 67 -7.34 14.28 -0.66
CA ASP A 67 -7.86 14.33 -2.04
C ASP A 67 -8.82 13.18 -2.36
N GLY A 68 -9.01 12.24 -1.41
CA GLY A 68 -9.94 11.13 -1.54
C GLY A 68 -9.39 9.91 -2.27
N ASP A 69 -10.32 9.08 -2.73
CA ASP A 69 -10.05 7.86 -3.50
C ASP A 69 -9.63 8.16 -4.96
N THR A 70 -9.53 7.12 -5.78
CA THR A 70 -9.17 7.24 -7.22
C THR A 70 -10.05 8.23 -7.99
N ASN A 71 -11.30 8.41 -7.58
CA ASN A 71 -12.26 9.31 -8.23
C ASN A 71 -12.29 10.71 -7.60
N GLY A 72 -11.55 10.92 -6.51
CA GLY A 72 -11.58 12.16 -5.73
C GLY A 72 -12.72 12.23 -4.71
N ASP A 73 -13.37 11.10 -4.43
CA ASP A 73 -14.43 11.02 -3.44
C ASP A 73 -13.87 10.70 -2.05
N PRO A 74 -14.48 11.22 -0.99
CA PRO A 74 -14.09 10.85 0.38
C PRO A 74 -14.22 9.34 0.61
N PHE A 75 -13.28 8.78 1.37
CA PHE A 75 -13.37 7.37 1.78
C PHE A 75 -14.61 7.14 2.64
N MET A 76 -15.30 6.07 2.31
CA MET A 76 -16.48 5.57 3.03
C MET A 76 -16.20 4.16 3.55
N GLU A 77 -17.07 3.68 4.44
CA GLU A 77 -17.03 2.27 4.84
C GLU A 77 -17.08 1.36 3.61
N MET A 78 -16.26 0.33 3.61
CA MET A 78 -16.30 -0.69 2.58
C MET A 78 -17.55 -1.55 2.77
N ASP A 79 -18.11 -2.03 1.66
CA ASP A 79 -19.14 -3.08 1.73
C ASP A 79 -18.53 -4.30 2.43
N PRO A 80 -19.22 -4.90 3.41
CA PRO A 80 -18.71 -6.07 4.12
C PRO A 80 -18.43 -7.29 3.22
N THR A 81 -19.00 -7.31 2.01
CA THR A 81 -18.81 -8.38 1.03
C THR A 81 -17.64 -8.13 0.07
N ASP A 82 -17.02 -6.94 0.09
CA ASP A 82 -15.86 -6.65 -0.73
C ASP A 82 -14.62 -7.40 -0.22
N ASP A 83 -13.93 -8.05 -1.13
CA ASP A 83 -12.69 -8.78 -0.84
C ASP A 83 -11.48 -7.86 -0.69
N GLY A 84 -11.57 -6.67 -1.28
CA GLY A 84 -10.56 -5.62 -1.22
C GLY A 84 -10.89 -4.48 -2.19
N ILE A 85 -10.24 -3.34 -2.01
CA ILE A 85 -10.35 -2.19 -2.92
C ILE A 85 -8.97 -1.58 -3.12
N VAL A 86 -8.67 -1.22 -4.36
CA VAL A 86 -7.41 -0.54 -4.74
C VAL A 86 -7.72 0.86 -5.22
N ASP A 87 -7.06 1.84 -4.60
CA ASP A 87 -7.17 3.25 -4.96
C ASP A 87 -5.80 3.87 -5.25
N GLU A 88 -5.75 4.80 -6.20
CA GLU A 88 -4.62 5.70 -6.39
C GLU A 88 -4.81 6.92 -5.50
N VAL A 89 -3.86 7.18 -4.62
CA VAL A 89 -3.99 8.17 -3.55
C VAL A 89 -2.74 9.04 -3.42
N GLU A 90 -2.90 10.19 -2.76
CA GLU A 90 -1.79 11.05 -2.40
C GLU A 90 -1.94 11.51 -0.94
N ARG A 91 -0.92 11.26 -0.13
CA ARG A 91 -0.82 11.90 1.19
C ARG A 91 -0.20 13.28 1.06
N LYS A 92 -0.55 14.20 1.94
CA LYS A 92 -0.02 15.57 1.91
C LYS A 92 1.03 15.84 2.99
N ILE A 93 1.03 15.10 4.08
CA ILE A 93 1.87 15.31 5.24
C ILE A 93 2.81 14.11 5.43
N PRO A 94 4.11 14.30 5.69
CA PRO A 94 4.81 15.57 5.86
C PRO A 94 5.05 16.32 4.54
N THR A 95 5.07 15.61 3.43
CA THR A 95 5.19 16.13 2.07
C THR A 95 4.25 15.38 1.14
N PRO A 96 3.78 16.00 0.06
CA PRO A 96 2.98 15.30 -0.93
C PRO A 96 3.71 14.06 -1.46
N TYR A 97 3.05 12.92 -1.39
CA TYR A 97 3.59 11.67 -1.90
C TYR A 97 2.46 10.77 -2.39
N GLY A 98 2.55 10.39 -3.64
CA GLY A 98 1.54 9.55 -4.26
C GLY A 98 1.84 8.06 -4.15
N GLY A 99 0.82 7.27 -4.35
CA GLY A 99 0.95 5.82 -4.37
C GLY A 99 -0.37 5.08 -4.50
N ILE A 100 -0.35 3.85 -4.08
CA ILE A 100 -1.49 2.95 -4.16
C ILE A 100 -1.89 2.55 -2.75
N LEU A 101 -3.18 2.65 -2.47
CA LEU A 101 -3.81 2.12 -1.27
C LEU A 101 -4.57 0.84 -1.60
N ILE A 102 -4.29 -0.23 -0.88
CA ILE A 102 -5.11 -1.44 -0.87
C ILE A 102 -5.83 -1.50 0.48
N ARG A 103 -7.16 -1.58 0.44
CA ARG A 103 -8.00 -1.69 1.64
C ARG A 103 -8.63 -3.07 1.75
N TYR A 104 -8.65 -3.62 2.96
CA TYR A 104 -9.37 -4.84 3.33
C TYR A 104 -10.26 -4.57 4.54
N ASN A 105 -11.41 -5.22 4.64
CA ASN A 105 -12.30 -5.12 5.80
C ASN A 105 -11.66 -5.71 7.07
N ASN A 106 -11.04 -6.87 6.93
CA ASN A 106 -10.34 -7.54 8.04
C ASN A 106 -9.14 -8.36 7.53
N ALA A 107 -8.30 -8.80 8.45
CA ALA A 107 -7.07 -9.51 8.10
C ALA A 107 -7.31 -10.87 7.40
N ASN A 108 -8.45 -11.51 7.64
CA ASN A 108 -8.79 -12.77 6.99
C ASN A 108 -9.15 -12.59 5.52
N ASP A 109 -9.56 -11.38 5.12
CA ASP A 109 -9.82 -11.05 3.71
C ASP A 109 -8.52 -11.00 2.90
N ILE A 110 -7.36 -10.85 3.55
CA ILE A 110 -6.07 -11.05 2.91
C ILE A 110 -5.81 -12.56 2.78
N ASN A 111 -6.40 -13.16 1.79
CA ASN A 111 -6.17 -14.55 1.41
C ASN A 111 -5.47 -14.61 0.05
N PHE A 112 -5.13 -15.81 -0.40
CA PHE A 112 -4.39 -15.98 -1.65
C PHE A 112 -5.12 -15.37 -2.86
N ASP A 113 -6.42 -15.57 -2.94
CA ASP A 113 -7.25 -15.13 -4.06
C ASP A 113 -7.39 -13.60 -4.09
N SER A 114 -7.86 -13.01 -2.99
CA SER A 114 -8.03 -11.55 -2.89
C SER A 114 -6.69 -10.81 -2.99
N ALA A 115 -5.63 -11.32 -2.36
CA ALA A 115 -4.31 -10.70 -2.44
C ALA A 115 -3.76 -10.71 -3.88
N ALA A 116 -3.93 -11.81 -4.61
CA ALA A 116 -3.52 -11.89 -6.02
C ALA A 116 -4.33 -10.90 -6.87
N HIS A 117 -5.65 -10.81 -6.66
CA HIS A 117 -6.55 -9.91 -7.37
C HIS A 117 -6.18 -8.42 -7.12
N GLU A 118 -6.13 -8.02 -5.85
CA GLU A 118 -5.87 -6.61 -5.49
C GLU A 118 -4.43 -6.19 -5.82
N CYS A 119 -3.45 -7.07 -5.60
CA CYS A 119 -2.07 -6.80 -6.02
C CYS A 119 -1.92 -6.74 -7.54
N GLY A 120 -2.76 -7.47 -8.28
CA GLY A 120 -2.86 -7.34 -9.74
C GLY A 120 -3.25 -5.91 -10.15
N HIS A 121 -4.36 -5.40 -9.61
CA HIS A 121 -4.81 -4.02 -9.84
C HIS A 121 -3.75 -2.99 -9.44
N ALA A 122 -3.14 -3.16 -8.27
CA ALA A 122 -2.07 -2.28 -7.79
C ALA A 122 -0.84 -2.30 -8.73
N SER A 123 -0.44 -3.46 -9.22
CA SER A 123 0.68 -3.60 -10.16
C SER A 123 0.39 -2.90 -11.48
N PHE A 124 -0.82 -3.02 -12.02
CA PHE A 124 -1.24 -2.25 -13.19
C PHE A 124 -1.21 -0.73 -12.95
N ALA A 125 -1.62 -0.28 -11.77
CA ALA A 125 -1.57 1.13 -11.40
C ALA A 125 -0.13 1.67 -11.34
N PHE A 126 0.80 0.91 -10.78
CA PHE A 126 2.23 1.25 -10.82
C PHE A 126 2.77 1.32 -12.25
N PHE A 127 2.41 0.36 -13.11
CA PHE A 127 2.83 0.35 -14.51
C PHE A 127 2.27 1.54 -15.28
N ARG A 128 1.00 1.89 -15.10
CA ARG A 128 0.41 3.11 -15.69
C ARG A 128 1.17 4.36 -15.27
N TYR A 129 1.53 4.46 -14.01
CA TYR A 129 2.27 5.62 -13.51
C TYR A 129 3.61 5.81 -14.20
N ILE A 130 4.36 4.75 -14.43
CA ILE A 130 5.65 4.81 -15.14
C ILE A 130 5.51 4.73 -16.66
N ASN A 131 4.28 4.80 -17.18
CA ASN A 131 3.97 4.68 -18.59
C ASN A 131 4.51 3.39 -19.24
N SER A 132 4.46 2.30 -18.49
CA SER A 132 4.87 0.97 -18.95
C SER A 132 3.64 0.11 -19.27
N VAL A 133 3.82 -0.82 -20.19
CA VAL A 133 2.81 -1.81 -20.58
C VAL A 133 3.34 -3.21 -20.33
N ILE A 134 2.45 -4.17 -20.11
CA ILE A 134 2.83 -5.57 -20.01
C ILE A 134 3.10 -6.09 -21.42
N SER A 135 4.29 -6.61 -21.62
CA SER A 135 4.75 -7.22 -22.85
C SER A 135 5.75 -8.32 -22.54
N GLY A 136 6.24 -9.05 -23.53
CA GLY A 136 7.29 -10.03 -23.32
C GLY A 136 8.56 -9.46 -22.67
N ASP A 137 8.83 -8.17 -22.89
CA ASP A 137 10.00 -7.49 -22.31
C ASP A 137 9.79 -7.02 -20.87
N THR A 138 8.54 -6.84 -20.43
CA THR A 138 8.18 -6.31 -19.12
C THR A 138 7.47 -7.31 -18.22
N GLU A 139 7.16 -8.49 -18.73
CA GLU A 139 6.43 -9.55 -18.02
C GLU A 139 7.08 -9.90 -16.68
N GLU A 140 8.38 -10.16 -16.70
CA GLU A 140 9.12 -10.55 -15.50
C GLU A 140 9.11 -9.42 -14.45
N THR A 141 9.29 -8.19 -14.87
CA THR A 141 9.21 -7.02 -13.99
C THR A 141 7.84 -6.90 -13.34
N PHE A 142 6.77 -7.13 -14.11
CA PHE A 142 5.41 -7.12 -13.58
C PHE A 142 5.18 -8.23 -12.55
N CYS A 143 5.63 -9.45 -12.84
CA CYS A 143 5.51 -10.59 -11.93
C CYS A 143 6.27 -10.37 -10.62
N TYR A 144 7.48 -9.81 -10.67
CA TYR A 144 8.23 -9.44 -9.46
C TYR A 144 7.52 -8.37 -8.63
N LEU A 145 6.99 -7.35 -9.28
CA LEU A 145 6.22 -6.30 -8.60
C LEU A 145 5.00 -6.90 -7.90
N LEU A 146 4.19 -7.68 -8.61
CA LEU A 146 3.02 -8.34 -8.05
C LEU A 146 3.37 -9.21 -6.85
N GLY A 147 4.42 -10.03 -6.97
CA GLY A 147 4.89 -10.86 -5.87
C GLY A 147 5.37 -10.05 -4.66
N TYR A 148 5.99 -8.91 -4.89
CA TYR A 148 6.39 -8.00 -3.82
C TYR A 148 5.19 -7.39 -3.09
N LEU A 149 4.20 -6.90 -3.83
CA LEU A 149 2.98 -6.34 -3.24
C LEU A 149 2.22 -7.39 -2.42
N ALA A 150 2.14 -8.62 -2.93
CA ALA A 150 1.54 -9.72 -2.20
C ALA A 150 2.26 -10.03 -0.87
N LYS A 151 3.60 -9.97 -0.85
CA LYS A 151 4.38 -10.08 0.39
C LYS A 151 4.08 -8.97 1.39
N CYS A 152 3.87 -7.74 0.91
CA CYS A 152 3.47 -6.63 1.78
C CYS A 152 2.11 -6.91 2.43
N CYS A 153 1.14 -7.36 1.66
CA CYS A 153 -0.18 -7.74 2.19
C CYS A 153 -0.09 -8.88 3.21
N GLU A 154 0.68 -9.93 2.90
CA GLU A 154 0.90 -11.05 3.82
C GLU A 154 1.58 -10.59 5.12
N PHE A 155 2.55 -9.70 5.02
CA PHE A 155 3.19 -9.10 6.19
C PHE A 155 2.16 -8.40 7.08
N VAL A 156 1.31 -7.55 6.49
CA VAL A 156 0.25 -6.84 7.23
C VAL A 156 -0.69 -7.83 7.90
N LYS A 157 -1.15 -8.87 7.19
CA LYS A 157 -1.99 -9.94 7.75
C LYS A 157 -1.39 -10.53 9.03
N LYS A 158 -0.08 -10.77 9.03
CA LYS A 158 0.62 -11.37 10.18
C LYS A 158 0.66 -10.47 11.42
N GLN A 159 0.41 -9.17 11.28
CA GLN A 159 0.36 -8.24 12.41
C GLN A 159 -0.91 -8.40 13.26
N PHE A 160 -1.92 -9.08 12.73
CA PHE A 160 -3.20 -9.33 13.40
C PHE A 160 -3.29 -10.71 14.10
N LYS A 161 -2.18 -11.41 14.20
CA LYS A 161 -2.11 -12.72 14.86
C LYS A 161 -1.69 -12.59 16.31
#